data_d645d7cd2f3273a07e16fda1f7e32c02
#
_entry.id   d645d7cd2f3273a07e16fda1f7e32c02
#
_cell.length_a   1.000
_cell.length_b   1.000
_cell.length_c   1.000
_cell.angle_alpha   90.00
_cell.angle_beta   90.00
_cell.angle_gamma   90.00
#
_symmetry.space_group_name_H-M   'P 1'
#
loop_
_entity.id
_entity.type
_entity.pdbx_description
1 polymer ?
#
loop_
_entity_poly.entity_id
_entity_poly.type
_entity_poly.pdbx_seq_one_letter_code
_entity_poly.pdbx_strand_id
1 'polypeptide(L)'
;MLNTPADKYQPFPTLSLPDRRWPEQRITRAPRWLSTDLRDGNQALAEPMDSTRKLQFWDLLLSCGFKEIEVAFPSASQTDFNFVRQLIEENRIPDDVTIQVLTQAREDLIHRTFESLRGAKQATVHLYNATAPLFRRLVFGMEKAQIVELATRATRLIRQLCEENPDTRWQYEYSPETFCFTEPEFALEICEAVAEIWQPCDERPMVINLPATVEVSTPNVYADQIEYFCRHFSRRRDVCISVHPHNDRGTGVACAELAVMAGADRVEGCLFGNGERTGNVCLVTLAMNLYSQGISPTLDFSDMNRVVEVVETCNQLPVHPRHPWAGRLAYTAFSGSHQDAIKKGFDARRPGDRWEMPYLPVDPQDIGCTYEAVIRVNSQSGKSGSAWLIEQNHGLKLPRALQQDFSQHVLQETDRHGKEMTQNALWQLFRTRYGLVATPQYALQSYRSDSQQDGQLRLTASIATQGGTRQLEGHGNGLLSAAAHGLSRWVNAPFLIKDYHEHTLGERSDSRSVAYIRCLFQDGSSRWGVGIDSDVARASLQALFNAVSRS
;
A
#
# COMPACT_ATOMS: atom_id res chain seq x y z
N MET A 1 9.75 19.92 27.02
CA MET A 1 8.31 20.24 26.96
C MET A 1 7.91 21.01 28.20
N LEU A 2 6.90 21.89 28.11
CA LEU A 2 6.38 22.58 29.28
C LEU A 2 5.66 21.60 30.21
N ASN A 3 5.79 21.79 31.55
CA ASN A 3 5.01 21.00 32.49
C ASN A 3 3.54 21.42 32.53
N THR A 4 3.26 22.69 32.20
CA THR A 4 1.92 23.29 32.14
C THR A 4 1.67 23.85 30.73
N PRO A 5 1.36 23.00 29.74
CA PRO A 5 1.15 23.45 28.34
C PRO A 5 -0.02 24.45 28.22
N ALA A 6 -1.00 24.41 29.12
CA ALA A 6 -2.15 25.34 29.15
C ALA A 6 -1.75 26.81 29.35
N ASP A 7 -0.55 27.09 29.87
CA ASP A 7 -0.05 28.46 29.99
C ASP A 7 0.29 29.08 28.62
N LYS A 8 0.46 28.27 27.61
CA LYS A 8 0.85 28.68 26.25
C LYS A 8 -0.16 28.31 25.16
N TYR A 9 -0.85 27.19 25.33
CA TYR A 9 -1.76 26.63 24.31
C TYR A 9 -3.17 26.54 24.88
N GLN A 10 -4.14 26.86 24.04
CA GLN A 10 -5.55 26.77 24.39
C GLN A 10 -6.27 25.72 23.54
N PRO A 11 -7.31 25.04 24.07
CA PRO A 11 -8.17 24.20 23.28
C PRO A 11 -8.77 24.97 22.10
N PHE A 12 -8.83 24.35 20.94
CA PHE A 12 -9.53 24.93 19.80
C PHE A 12 -11.04 24.99 20.11
N PRO A 13 -11.72 26.13 19.88
CA PRO A 13 -13.14 26.26 20.17
C PRO A 13 -13.98 25.33 19.30
N THR A 14 -14.94 24.64 19.90
CA THR A 14 -15.87 23.78 19.20
C THR A 14 -17.07 24.58 18.67
N LEU A 15 -17.56 24.20 17.50
CA LEU A 15 -18.83 24.73 16.98
C LEU A 15 -20.01 24.05 17.70
N SER A 16 -20.96 24.85 18.19
CA SER A 16 -22.19 24.30 18.74
C SER A 16 -23.13 23.87 17.61
N LEU A 17 -23.24 22.58 17.37
CA LEU A 17 -24.13 21.97 16.38
C LEU A 17 -24.89 20.80 17.04
N PRO A 18 -25.89 21.07 17.89
CA PRO A 18 -26.54 20.04 18.70
C PRO A 18 -27.36 19.04 17.88
N ASP A 19 -27.80 19.44 16.69
CA ASP A 19 -28.58 18.64 15.73
C ASP A 19 -27.74 18.14 14.54
N ARG A 20 -26.42 17.92 14.75
CA ARG A 20 -25.52 17.41 13.72
C ARG A 20 -26.03 16.08 13.16
N ARG A 21 -25.87 15.87 11.86
CA ARG A 21 -26.36 14.69 11.13
C ARG A 21 -25.25 13.83 10.56
N TRP A 22 -24.06 14.40 10.37
CA TRP A 22 -22.96 13.69 9.72
C TRP A 22 -22.56 12.37 10.40
N PRO A 23 -22.64 12.18 11.74
CA PRO A 23 -22.25 10.91 12.35
C PRO A 23 -23.10 9.72 11.94
N GLU A 24 -24.36 9.98 11.53
CA GLU A 24 -25.30 8.94 11.06
C GLU A 24 -25.18 8.70 9.55
N GLN A 25 -24.38 9.50 8.84
CA GLN A 25 -24.20 9.35 7.40
C GLN A 25 -23.18 8.26 7.09
N ARG A 26 -23.28 7.69 5.89
CA ARG A 26 -22.30 6.75 5.35
C ARG A 26 -21.87 7.21 3.97
N ILE A 27 -20.59 7.06 3.68
CA ILE A 27 -20.09 7.26 2.32
C ILE A 27 -20.58 6.07 1.49
N THR A 28 -21.33 6.33 0.44
CA THR A 28 -21.89 5.29 -0.46
C THR A 28 -21.33 5.36 -1.87
N ARG A 29 -20.60 6.41 -2.19
CA ARG A 29 -19.89 6.64 -3.46
C ARG A 29 -18.62 7.43 -3.20
N ALA A 30 -17.64 7.29 -4.07
CA ALA A 30 -16.43 8.11 -3.99
C ALA A 30 -16.76 9.60 -4.15
N PRO A 31 -16.04 10.50 -3.45
CA PRO A 31 -16.05 11.92 -3.78
C PRO A 31 -15.39 12.14 -5.15
N ARG A 32 -15.52 13.33 -5.71
CA ARG A 32 -14.63 13.79 -6.77
C ARG A 32 -13.21 13.92 -6.20
N TRP A 33 -12.22 13.67 -7.02
CA TRP A 33 -10.81 13.71 -6.63
C TRP A 33 -10.08 14.83 -7.36
N LEU A 34 -9.37 15.65 -6.62
CA LEU A 34 -8.37 16.57 -7.18
C LEU A 34 -6.99 16.20 -6.64
N SER A 35 -6.04 15.91 -7.54
CA SER A 35 -4.63 15.83 -7.14
C SER A 35 -4.02 17.23 -7.12
N THR A 36 -3.36 17.56 -6.00
CA THR A 36 -2.56 18.78 -5.85
C THR A 36 -1.05 18.47 -5.84
N ASP A 37 -0.65 17.26 -6.22
CA ASP A 37 0.75 16.83 -6.20
C ASP A 37 1.68 17.75 -6.99
N LEU A 38 1.25 18.19 -8.17
CA LEU A 38 2.07 19.02 -9.08
C LEU A 38 2.11 20.50 -8.69
N ARG A 39 1.25 20.94 -7.75
CA ARG A 39 1.26 22.32 -7.22
C ARG A 39 1.67 22.33 -5.75
N ASP A 40 0.78 21.96 -4.83
CA ASP A 40 1.00 22.04 -3.38
C ASP A 40 2.05 21.03 -2.91
N GLY A 41 1.96 19.81 -3.41
CA GLY A 41 2.97 18.79 -3.19
C GLY A 41 4.35 19.20 -3.71
N ASN A 42 4.41 19.73 -4.93
CA ASN A 42 5.67 20.17 -5.55
C ASN A 42 6.31 21.37 -4.85
N GLN A 43 5.50 22.37 -4.43
CA GLN A 43 6.05 23.57 -3.76
C GLN A 43 6.67 23.25 -2.40
N ALA A 44 6.28 22.16 -1.77
CA ALA A 44 6.80 21.71 -0.46
C ALA A 44 8.09 20.90 -0.56
N LEU A 45 8.56 20.57 -1.76
CA LEU A 45 9.80 19.81 -1.96
C LEU A 45 11.03 20.71 -1.79
N ALA A 46 12.07 20.20 -1.14
CA ALA A 46 13.36 20.87 -1.03
C ALA A 46 13.98 21.11 -2.43
N GLU A 47 13.74 20.16 -3.36
CA GLU A 47 14.11 20.24 -4.76
C GLU A 47 12.83 20.08 -5.61
N PRO A 48 12.13 21.18 -5.93
CA PRO A 48 10.93 21.13 -6.77
C PRO A 48 11.17 20.39 -8.09
N MET A 49 10.14 19.72 -8.59
CA MET A 49 10.24 18.94 -9.82
C MET A 49 10.57 19.85 -11.02
N ASP A 50 11.50 19.40 -11.84
CA ASP A 50 11.69 19.92 -13.19
C ASP A 50 10.55 19.44 -14.13
N SER A 51 10.53 19.95 -15.37
CA SER A 51 9.49 19.59 -16.34
C SER A 51 9.43 18.10 -16.64
N THR A 52 10.57 17.39 -16.61
CA THR A 52 10.62 15.94 -16.89
C THR A 52 9.93 15.14 -15.79
N ARG A 53 10.25 15.44 -14.52
CA ARG A 53 9.60 14.79 -13.37
C ARG A 53 8.12 15.17 -13.27
N LYS A 54 7.77 16.44 -13.57
CA LYS A 54 6.35 16.87 -13.64
C LYS A 54 5.58 16.11 -14.71
N LEU A 55 6.14 15.88 -15.90
CA LEU A 55 5.50 15.08 -16.94
C LEU A 55 5.35 13.61 -16.54
N GLN A 56 6.37 13.02 -15.92
CA GLN A 56 6.29 11.64 -15.43
C GLN A 56 5.21 11.50 -14.36
N PHE A 57 5.09 12.48 -13.47
CA PHE A 57 4.04 12.49 -12.44
C PHE A 57 2.64 12.74 -13.05
N TRP A 58 2.54 13.63 -14.05
CA TRP A 58 1.32 13.85 -14.81
C TRP A 58 0.80 12.56 -15.45
N ASP A 59 1.68 11.82 -16.13
CA ASP A 59 1.33 10.55 -16.77
C ASP A 59 0.88 9.50 -15.74
N LEU A 60 1.49 9.48 -14.55
CA LEU A 60 1.05 8.65 -13.44
C LEU A 60 -0.37 9.02 -13.00
N LEU A 61 -0.66 10.29 -12.76
CA LEU A 61 -1.98 10.75 -12.32
C LEU A 61 -3.08 10.39 -13.33
N LEU A 62 -2.79 10.54 -14.63
CA LEU A 62 -3.70 10.10 -15.68
C LEU A 62 -3.92 8.58 -15.64
N SER A 63 -2.86 7.80 -15.45
CA SER A 63 -2.97 6.34 -15.36
C SER A 63 -3.73 5.87 -14.13
N CYS A 64 -3.67 6.61 -13.02
CA CYS A 64 -4.48 6.35 -11.83
C CYS A 64 -5.95 6.78 -11.99
N GLY A 65 -6.31 7.50 -13.08
CA GLY A 65 -7.69 7.87 -13.36
C GLY A 65 -8.13 9.23 -12.84
N PHE A 66 -7.22 10.09 -12.38
CA PHE A 66 -7.57 11.46 -11.97
C PHE A 66 -8.15 12.26 -13.13
N LYS A 67 -9.26 12.97 -12.86
CA LYS A 67 -9.97 13.83 -13.82
C LYS A 67 -9.83 15.31 -13.52
N GLU A 68 -9.36 15.66 -12.34
CA GLU A 68 -9.06 17.02 -11.93
C GLU A 68 -7.65 17.04 -11.32
N ILE A 69 -6.77 17.88 -11.86
CA ILE A 69 -5.36 17.93 -11.45
C ILE A 69 -4.93 19.39 -11.36
N GLU A 70 -4.53 19.82 -10.17
CA GLU A 70 -3.92 21.14 -9.97
C GLU A 70 -2.43 21.08 -10.33
N VAL A 71 -2.11 21.65 -11.48
CA VAL A 71 -0.83 21.44 -12.16
C VAL A 71 0.25 22.45 -11.80
N ALA A 72 -0.15 23.65 -11.36
CA ALA A 72 0.80 24.75 -11.23
C ALA A 72 0.26 25.98 -10.47
N PHE A 73 1.21 26.82 -10.07
CA PHE A 73 0.98 28.23 -9.71
C PHE A 73 1.72 29.12 -10.72
N PRO A 74 1.16 29.35 -11.92
CA PRO A 74 1.90 29.89 -13.06
C PRO A 74 2.38 31.34 -12.87
N SER A 75 1.73 32.11 -12.00
CA SER A 75 2.15 33.48 -11.68
C SER A 75 3.30 33.54 -10.67
N ALA A 76 3.57 32.46 -9.93
CA ALA A 76 4.64 32.42 -8.95
C ALA A 76 5.98 31.94 -9.52
N SER A 77 5.97 31.13 -10.60
CA SER A 77 7.15 30.47 -11.14
C SER A 77 7.11 30.37 -12.66
N GLN A 78 8.24 30.70 -13.31
CA GLN A 78 8.36 30.53 -14.76
C GLN A 78 8.33 29.04 -15.16
N THR A 79 8.87 28.15 -14.33
CA THR A 79 8.80 26.70 -14.55
C THR A 79 7.34 26.24 -14.57
N ASP A 80 6.53 26.69 -13.64
CA ASP A 80 5.12 26.38 -13.56
C ASP A 80 4.34 26.94 -14.74
N PHE A 81 4.61 28.18 -15.12
CA PHE A 81 4.04 28.78 -16.33
C PHE A 81 4.36 27.96 -17.58
N ASN A 82 5.62 27.61 -17.76
CA ASN A 82 6.07 26.82 -18.91
C ASN A 82 5.45 25.42 -18.92
N PHE A 83 5.27 24.81 -17.76
CA PHE A 83 4.65 23.48 -17.66
C PHE A 83 3.18 23.51 -18.10
N VAL A 84 2.41 24.52 -17.69
CA VAL A 84 1.02 24.71 -18.18
C VAL A 84 1.01 24.87 -19.70
N ARG A 85 1.90 25.73 -20.24
CA ARG A 85 2.03 25.92 -21.69
C ARG A 85 2.36 24.60 -22.40
N GLN A 86 3.31 23.83 -21.86
CA GLN A 86 3.71 22.55 -22.43
C GLN A 86 2.53 21.56 -22.50
N LEU A 87 1.74 21.43 -21.43
CA LEU A 87 0.58 20.55 -21.43
C LEU A 87 -0.43 20.93 -22.52
N ILE A 88 -0.65 22.23 -22.73
CA ILE A 88 -1.61 22.75 -23.73
C ILE A 88 -1.05 22.62 -25.15
N GLU A 89 0.16 23.12 -25.39
CA GLU A 89 0.76 23.20 -26.73
C GLU A 89 1.11 21.81 -27.30
N GLU A 90 1.51 20.87 -26.44
CA GLU A 90 1.76 19.48 -26.83
C GLU A 90 0.48 18.61 -26.84
N ASN A 91 -0.69 19.21 -26.57
CA ASN A 91 -2.00 18.51 -26.51
C ASN A 91 -1.99 17.29 -25.58
N ARG A 92 -1.41 17.44 -24.38
CA ARG A 92 -1.26 16.34 -23.40
C ARG A 92 -2.46 16.17 -22.46
N ILE A 93 -3.45 17.06 -22.55
CA ILE A 93 -4.61 17.06 -21.66
C ILE A 93 -5.74 16.27 -22.34
N PRO A 94 -6.14 15.10 -21.80
CA PRO A 94 -7.29 14.35 -22.31
C PRO A 94 -8.58 15.18 -22.23
N ASP A 95 -9.54 14.93 -23.13
CA ASP A 95 -10.78 15.69 -23.20
C ASP A 95 -11.68 15.56 -21.94
N ASP A 96 -11.47 14.52 -21.14
CA ASP A 96 -12.19 14.25 -19.90
C ASP A 96 -11.41 14.66 -18.63
N VAL A 97 -10.29 15.37 -18.79
CA VAL A 97 -9.44 15.86 -17.70
C VAL A 97 -9.43 17.38 -17.70
N THR A 98 -9.66 17.96 -16.52
CA THR A 98 -9.59 19.41 -16.28
C THR A 98 -8.33 19.74 -15.51
N ILE A 99 -7.48 20.63 -16.08
CA ILE A 99 -6.36 21.20 -15.35
C ILE A 99 -6.84 22.35 -14.46
N GLN A 100 -6.23 22.47 -13.29
CA GLN A 100 -6.46 23.57 -12.35
C GLN A 100 -5.17 24.33 -12.12
N VAL A 101 -5.26 25.64 -12.01
CA VAL A 101 -4.13 26.52 -11.69
C VAL A 101 -4.50 27.52 -10.60
N LEU A 102 -3.54 27.76 -9.70
CA LEU A 102 -3.71 28.64 -8.55
C LEU A 102 -3.39 30.09 -8.89
N THR A 103 -4.12 31.03 -8.32
CA THR A 103 -3.80 32.46 -8.36
C THR A 103 -4.19 33.17 -7.07
N GLN A 104 -3.42 34.19 -6.70
CA GLN A 104 -3.77 35.11 -5.61
C GLN A 104 -4.74 36.20 -6.10
N ALA A 105 -5.43 36.88 -5.15
CA ALA A 105 -6.35 37.97 -5.40
C ALA A 105 -5.62 39.27 -5.77
N ARG A 106 -4.78 39.23 -6.81
CA ARG A 106 -4.00 40.36 -7.37
C ARG A 106 -4.14 40.38 -8.89
N GLU A 107 -4.43 41.55 -9.43
CA GLU A 107 -4.73 41.76 -10.84
C GLU A 107 -3.62 41.28 -11.78
N ASP A 108 -2.36 41.65 -11.48
CA ASP A 108 -1.18 41.26 -12.27
C ASP A 108 -1.00 39.72 -12.31
N LEU A 109 -1.23 39.04 -11.18
CA LEU A 109 -1.09 37.60 -11.10
C LEU A 109 -2.25 36.86 -11.78
N ILE A 110 -3.46 37.41 -11.70
CA ILE A 110 -4.63 36.86 -12.41
C ILE A 110 -4.40 36.93 -13.93
N HIS A 111 -3.97 38.07 -14.46
CA HIS A 111 -3.65 38.22 -15.91
C HIS A 111 -2.57 37.20 -16.32
N ARG A 112 -1.48 37.08 -15.55
CA ARG A 112 -0.41 36.10 -15.82
C ARG A 112 -0.93 34.65 -15.83
N THR A 113 -1.87 34.35 -14.96
CA THR A 113 -2.53 33.04 -14.91
C THR A 113 -3.31 32.75 -16.19
N PHE A 114 -4.12 33.71 -16.67
CA PHE A 114 -4.85 33.57 -17.94
C PHE A 114 -3.94 33.46 -19.15
N GLU A 115 -2.80 34.21 -19.18
CA GLU A 115 -1.78 34.01 -20.21
C GLU A 115 -1.29 32.56 -20.29
N SER A 116 -1.08 31.92 -19.15
CA SER A 116 -0.64 30.51 -19.11
C SER A 116 -1.68 29.54 -19.65
N LEU A 117 -2.98 29.85 -19.52
CA LEU A 117 -4.10 29.00 -19.93
C LEU A 117 -4.57 29.21 -21.37
N ARG A 118 -3.97 30.17 -22.11
CA ARG A 118 -4.39 30.45 -23.49
C ARG A 118 -4.42 29.21 -24.36
N GLY A 119 -5.57 28.91 -24.97
CA GLY A 119 -5.76 27.77 -25.84
C GLY A 119 -6.10 26.45 -25.11
N ALA A 120 -6.29 26.49 -23.81
CA ALA A 120 -6.83 25.35 -23.07
C ALA A 120 -8.28 25.07 -23.47
N LYS A 121 -8.66 23.80 -23.70
CA LYS A 121 -10.05 23.42 -23.98
C LYS A 121 -10.96 23.58 -22.75
N GLN A 122 -10.41 23.26 -21.58
CA GLN A 122 -11.08 23.41 -20.30
C GLN A 122 -10.06 23.65 -19.18
N ALA A 123 -10.41 24.50 -18.22
CA ALA A 123 -9.53 24.81 -17.10
C ALA A 123 -10.32 25.34 -15.89
N THR A 124 -9.79 25.06 -14.71
CA THR A 124 -10.23 25.67 -13.45
C THR A 124 -9.25 26.77 -13.04
N VAL A 125 -9.76 27.99 -12.80
CA VAL A 125 -9.01 29.05 -12.16
C VAL A 125 -9.31 29.04 -10.68
N HIS A 126 -8.30 28.74 -9.86
CA HIS A 126 -8.42 28.63 -8.41
C HIS A 126 -7.91 29.92 -7.75
N LEU A 127 -8.83 30.71 -7.25
CA LEU A 127 -8.57 31.94 -6.48
C LEU A 127 -8.53 31.63 -4.99
N TYR A 128 -7.56 32.19 -4.27
CA TYR A 128 -7.52 32.12 -2.82
C TYR A 128 -7.12 33.45 -2.16
N ASN A 129 -7.60 33.66 -0.97
CA ASN A 129 -7.09 34.63 0.00
C ASN A 129 -7.41 34.17 1.42
N ALA A 130 -6.52 34.46 2.38
CA ALA A 130 -6.74 34.08 3.77
C ALA A 130 -7.83 34.93 4.43
N THR A 131 -8.64 34.27 5.28
CA THR A 131 -9.83 34.86 5.90
C THR A 131 -9.82 34.86 7.43
N ALA A 132 -8.94 34.08 8.07
CA ALA A 132 -8.90 33.96 9.53
C ALA A 132 -8.54 35.28 10.25
N PRO A 133 -9.04 35.50 11.49
CA PRO A 133 -8.78 36.74 12.27
C PRO A 133 -7.32 37.08 12.41
N LEU A 134 -6.47 36.06 12.60
CA LEU A 134 -5.03 36.24 12.75
C LEU A 134 -4.40 36.83 11.47
N PHE A 135 -4.80 36.32 10.30
CA PHE A 135 -4.30 36.77 9.00
C PHE A 135 -4.82 38.18 8.67
N ARG A 136 -6.11 38.43 8.92
CA ARG A 136 -6.68 39.78 8.74
C ARG A 136 -5.90 40.83 9.53
N ARG A 137 -5.60 40.53 10.80
CA ARG A 137 -4.90 41.44 11.70
C ARG A 137 -3.41 41.59 11.42
N LEU A 138 -2.67 40.45 11.26
CA LEU A 138 -1.21 40.46 11.24
C LEU A 138 -0.63 40.51 9.83
N VAL A 139 -1.30 39.89 8.84
CA VAL A 139 -0.76 39.76 7.50
C VAL A 139 -1.29 40.86 6.59
N PHE A 140 -2.60 41.08 6.60
CA PHE A 140 -3.22 42.06 5.69
C PHE A 140 -3.41 43.44 6.35
N GLY A 141 -3.61 43.53 7.66
CA GLY A 141 -4.04 44.75 8.32
C GLY A 141 -5.40 45.22 7.83
N MET A 142 -6.32 44.29 7.53
CA MET A 142 -7.63 44.53 6.90
C MET A 142 -8.78 44.05 7.76
N GLU A 143 -9.89 44.80 7.73
CA GLU A 143 -11.14 44.40 8.31
C GLU A 143 -11.92 43.43 7.39
N LYS A 144 -12.93 42.73 7.92
CA LYS A 144 -13.76 41.76 7.18
C LYS A 144 -14.26 42.31 5.83
N ALA A 145 -14.83 43.51 5.82
CA ALA A 145 -15.36 44.13 4.60
C ALA A 145 -14.30 44.32 3.51
N GLN A 146 -13.06 44.65 3.91
CA GLN A 146 -11.94 44.82 2.97
C GLN A 146 -11.49 43.49 2.39
N ILE A 147 -11.54 42.40 3.18
CA ILE A 147 -11.23 41.04 2.69
C ILE A 147 -12.31 40.55 1.73
N VAL A 148 -13.60 40.84 2.00
CA VAL A 148 -14.69 40.55 1.07
C VAL A 148 -14.51 41.32 -0.26
N GLU A 149 -14.17 42.62 -0.18
CA GLU A 149 -13.92 43.44 -1.40
C GLU A 149 -12.70 42.89 -2.18
N LEU A 150 -11.65 42.45 -1.50
CA LEU A 150 -10.48 41.85 -2.17
C LEU A 150 -10.92 40.60 -2.99
N ALA A 151 -11.67 39.68 -2.38
CA ALA A 151 -12.15 38.48 -3.05
C ALA A 151 -13.12 38.79 -4.21
N THR A 152 -14.11 39.65 -3.97
CA THR A 152 -15.15 39.96 -4.95
C THR A 152 -14.59 40.75 -6.15
N ARG A 153 -13.64 41.65 -5.93
CA ARG A 153 -12.94 42.38 -7.02
C ARG A 153 -12.17 41.39 -7.91
N ALA A 154 -11.41 40.49 -7.29
CA ALA A 154 -10.66 39.44 -8.02
C ALA A 154 -11.62 38.52 -8.80
N THR A 155 -12.74 38.13 -8.20
CA THR A 155 -13.76 37.29 -8.85
C THR A 155 -14.38 37.99 -10.06
N ARG A 156 -14.69 39.32 -9.98
CA ARG A 156 -15.19 40.09 -11.12
C ARG A 156 -14.19 40.08 -12.28
N LEU A 157 -12.90 40.30 -12.00
CA LEU A 157 -11.85 40.26 -13.01
C LEU A 157 -11.75 38.85 -13.65
N ILE A 158 -11.71 37.79 -12.85
CA ILE A 158 -11.64 36.42 -13.36
C ILE A 158 -12.86 36.12 -14.23
N ARG A 159 -14.06 36.50 -13.80
CA ARG A 159 -15.28 36.34 -14.60
C ARG A 159 -15.18 37.06 -15.94
N GLN A 160 -14.77 38.32 -15.93
CA GLN A 160 -14.57 39.10 -17.15
C GLN A 160 -13.59 38.41 -18.10
N LEU A 161 -12.43 37.97 -17.60
CA LEU A 161 -11.42 37.29 -18.42
C LEU A 161 -11.92 35.95 -18.98
N CYS A 162 -12.76 35.21 -18.24
CA CYS A 162 -13.43 34.01 -18.76
C CYS A 162 -14.40 34.36 -19.92
N GLU A 163 -15.19 35.44 -19.78
CA GLU A 163 -16.12 35.91 -20.81
C GLU A 163 -15.38 36.41 -22.07
N GLU A 164 -14.19 36.99 -21.92
CA GLU A 164 -13.31 37.38 -23.01
C GLU A 164 -12.63 36.21 -23.73
N ASN A 165 -12.62 35.03 -23.15
CA ASN A 165 -12.02 33.81 -23.70
C ASN A 165 -13.07 32.64 -23.78
N PRO A 166 -14.10 32.77 -24.61
CA PRO A 166 -15.26 31.88 -24.65
C PRO A 166 -14.96 30.48 -25.24
N ASP A 167 -13.82 30.30 -25.90
CA ASP A 167 -13.40 29.04 -26.51
C ASP A 167 -12.95 28.01 -25.46
N THR A 168 -12.66 28.44 -24.23
CA THR A 168 -12.29 27.60 -23.11
C THR A 168 -13.52 27.35 -22.23
N ARG A 169 -13.75 26.11 -21.85
CA ARG A 169 -14.75 25.76 -20.84
C ARG A 169 -14.18 26.05 -19.45
N TRP A 170 -14.64 27.12 -18.84
CA TRP A 170 -14.15 27.61 -17.57
C TRP A 170 -14.90 27.00 -16.39
N GLN A 171 -14.15 26.63 -15.36
CA GLN A 171 -14.62 26.39 -14.00
C GLN A 171 -13.89 27.36 -13.07
N TYR A 172 -14.56 27.81 -12.06
CA TYR A 172 -13.98 28.68 -11.04
C TYR A 172 -13.94 27.99 -9.69
N GLU A 173 -12.84 28.15 -9.00
CA GLU A 173 -12.70 27.71 -7.63
C GLU A 173 -12.30 28.86 -6.74
N TYR A 174 -12.96 28.97 -5.58
CA TYR A 174 -12.63 29.91 -4.53
C TYR A 174 -12.30 29.21 -3.24
N SER A 175 -11.13 29.52 -2.65
CA SER A 175 -10.71 29.07 -1.31
C SER A 175 -10.65 30.26 -0.36
N PRO A 176 -11.54 30.35 0.66
CA PRO A 176 -11.28 31.16 1.84
C PRO A 176 -10.17 30.49 2.66
N GLU A 177 -8.91 30.72 2.25
CA GLU A 177 -7.75 30.12 2.90
C GLU A 177 -7.80 30.33 4.42
N THR A 178 -7.34 29.38 5.20
CA THR A 178 -7.50 29.34 6.66
C THR A 178 -8.95 29.22 7.13
N PHE A 179 -9.84 28.60 6.32
CA PHE A 179 -11.23 28.34 6.68
C PHE A 179 -11.37 27.70 8.07
N CYS A 180 -10.54 26.74 8.39
CA CYS A 180 -10.55 26.05 9.68
C CYS A 180 -10.37 26.96 10.91
N PHE A 181 -9.83 28.18 10.73
CA PHE A 181 -9.67 29.21 11.77
C PHE A 181 -10.64 30.39 11.61
N THR A 182 -11.38 30.42 10.51
CA THR A 182 -12.28 31.53 10.19
C THR A 182 -13.61 31.35 10.96
N GLU A 183 -14.19 32.44 11.38
CA GLU A 183 -15.53 32.43 11.98
C GLU A 183 -16.53 31.84 10.96
N PRO A 184 -17.36 30.86 11.35
CA PRO A 184 -18.26 30.18 10.42
C PRO A 184 -19.20 31.14 9.65
N GLU A 185 -19.69 32.17 10.32
CA GLU A 185 -20.55 33.19 9.72
C GLU A 185 -19.81 34.04 8.68
N PHE A 186 -18.52 34.36 8.95
CA PHE A 186 -17.71 35.13 8.00
C PHE A 186 -17.28 34.28 6.80
N ALA A 187 -17.03 32.99 7.00
CA ALA A 187 -16.77 32.07 5.89
C ALA A 187 -17.98 31.97 4.95
N LEU A 188 -19.20 31.93 5.49
CA LEU A 188 -20.43 32.01 4.69
C LEU A 188 -20.56 33.36 3.97
N GLU A 189 -20.41 34.48 4.69
CA GLU A 189 -20.53 35.83 4.14
C GLU A 189 -19.64 36.05 2.91
N ILE A 190 -18.36 35.70 3.01
CA ILE A 190 -17.41 35.89 1.90
C ILE A 190 -17.70 34.95 0.73
N CYS A 191 -18.04 33.67 0.99
CA CYS A 191 -18.36 32.72 -0.07
C CYS A 191 -19.68 33.07 -0.77
N GLU A 192 -20.71 33.56 -0.05
CA GLU A 192 -21.94 34.08 -0.66
C GLU A 192 -21.67 35.29 -1.54
N ALA A 193 -20.84 36.25 -1.07
CA ALA A 193 -20.47 37.43 -1.86
C ALA A 193 -19.71 37.07 -3.14
N VAL A 194 -18.81 36.09 -3.07
CA VAL A 194 -18.07 35.56 -4.23
C VAL A 194 -19.01 34.85 -5.19
N ALA A 195 -19.90 33.97 -4.67
CA ALA A 195 -20.87 33.25 -5.49
C ALA A 195 -21.90 34.19 -6.15
N GLU A 196 -22.27 35.31 -5.50
CA GLU A 196 -23.13 36.33 -6.09
C GLU A 196 -22.49 36.99 -7.30
N ILE A 197 -21.17 37.22 -7.28
CA ILE A 197 -20.42 37.74 -8.44
C ILE A 197 -20.30 36.69 -9.53
N TRP A 198 -19.91 35.43 -9.18
CA TRP A 198 -19.70 34.38 -10.17
C TRP A 198 -21.01 33.90 -10.79
N GLN A 199 -22.08 33.80 -10.02
CA GLN A 199 -23.39 33.29 -10.42
C GLN A 199 -23.30 31.84 -10.95
N PRO A 200 -22.99 30.86 -10.07
CA PRO A 200 -22.80 29.48 -10.49
C PRO A 200 -24.04 28.90 -11.16
N CYS A 201 -23.82 28.17 -12.25
CA CYS A 201 -24.81 27.40 -13.00
C CYS A 201 -24.09 26.31 -13.80
N ASP A 202 -24.81 25.48 -14.56
CA ASP A 202 -24.20 24.37 -15.33
C ASP A 202 -23.17 24.88 -16.36
N GLU A 203 -23.39 26.06 -16.96
CA GLU A 203 -22.48 26.68 -17.92
C GLU A 203 -21.30 27.42 -17.24
N ARG A 204 -21.45 27.72 -15.95
CA ARG A 204 -20.42 28.37 -15.13
C ARG A 204 -20.24 27.61 -13.81
N PRO A 205 -19.70 26.40 -13.83
CA PRO A 205 -19.51 25.62 -12.64
C PRO A 205 -18.58 26.31 -11.64
N MET A 206 -18.87 26.13 -10.37
CA MET A 206 -18.11 26.69 -9.25
C MET A 206 -17.78 25.64 -8.22
N VAL A 207 -16.57 25.73 -7.69
CA VAL A 207 -16.13 24.98 -6.51
C VAL A 207 -15.86 25.96 -5.39
N ILE A 208 -16.32 25.64 -4.20
CA ILE A 208 -15.90 26.29 -2.96
C ILE A 208 -15.07 25.29 -2.19
N ASN A 209 -13.79 25.59 -2.04
CA ASN A 209 -12.87 24.74 -1.31
C ASN A 209 -12.67 25.28 0.11
N LEU A 210 -12.91 24.45 1.10
CA LEU A 210 -12.90 24.77 2.53
C LEU A 210 -11.68 24.12 3.19
N PRO A 211 -10.46 24.74 3.12
CA PRO A 211 -9.25 24.07 3.54
C PRO A 211 -9.06 24.02 5.07
N ALA A 212 -8.64 22.88 5.57
CA ALA A 212 -7.97 22.80 6.86
C ALA A 212 -6.49 23.10 6.66
N THR A 213 -6.18 24.36 6.36
CA THR A 213 -4.85 24.88 5.99
C THR A 213 -3.77 24.50 7.00
N VAL A 214 -4.12 24.45 8.28
CA VAL A 214 -3.37 23.80 9.35
C VAL A 214 -4.36 22.97 10.16
N GLU A 215 -4.06 21.72 10.39
CA GLU A 215 -4.92 20.85 11.19
C GLU A 215 -4.80 21.20 12.68
N VAL A 216 -5.75 21.97 13.19
CA VAL A 216 -5.70 22.55 14.56
C VAL A 216 -6.73 21.96 15.52
N SER A 217 -7.75 21.31 14.99
CA SER A 217 -8.84 20.70 15.77
C SER A 217 -8.90 19.19 15.53
N THR A 218 -9.76 18.52 16.30
CA THR A 218 -10.09 17.13 16.03
C THR A 218 -10.98 17.01 14.78
N PRO A 219 -10.96 15.88 14.04
CA PRO A 219 -11.70 15.69 12.79
C PRO A 219 -13.20 15.97 12.89
N ASN A 220 -13.82 15.68 14.04
CA ASN A 220 -15.24 15.95 14.28
C ASN A 220 -15.57 17.45 14.30
N VAL A 221 -14.66 18.30 14.78
CA VAL A 221 -14.86 19.76 14.75
C VAL A 221 -14.85 20.26 13.31
N TYR A 222 -13.92 19.77 12.50
CA TYR A 222 -13.90 20.10 11.09
C TYR A 222 -15.16 19.61 10.35
N ALA A 223 -15.61 18.40 10.64
CA ALA A 223 -16.88 17.88 10.08
C ALA A 223 -18.08 18.75 10.48
N ASP A 224 -18.14 19.21 11.74
CA ASP A 224 -19.17 20.16 12.19
C ASP A 224 -19.12 21.48 11.39
N GLN A 225 -17.93 22.01 11.10
CA GLN A 225 -17.76 23.22 10.27
C GLN A 225 -18.25 22.99 8.83
N ILE A 226 -17.96 21.82 8.24
CA ILE A 226 -18.41 21.48 6.89
C ILE A 226 -19.93 21.31 6.85
N GLU A 227 -20.53 20.57 7.80
CA GLU A 227 -21.99 20.41 7.86
C GLU A 227 -22.69 21.76 8.06
N TYR A 228 -22.16 22.60 8.97
CA TYR A 228 -22.67 23.95 9.19
C TYR A 228 -22.66 24.76 7.89
N PHE A 229 -21.52 24.79 7.20
CA PHE A 229 -21.40 25.50 5.92
C PHE A 229 -22.39 24.97 4.88
N CYS A 230 -22.43 23.65 4.67
CA CYS A 230 -23.33 23.02 3.70
C CYS A 230 -24.82 23.30 3.97
N ARG A 231 -25.20 23.45 5.24
CA ARG A 231 -26.60 23.71 5.63
C ARG A 231 -27.03 25.16 5.49
N HIS A 232 -26.07 26.09 5.59
CA HIS A 232 -26.38 27.53 5.60
C HIS A 232 -26.02 28.24 4.31
N PHE A 233 -25.18 27.64 3.46
CA PHE A 233 -24.83 28.23 2.17
C PHE A 233 -26.03 28.19 1.21
N SER A 234 -26.51 29.36 0.76
CA SER A 234 -27.76 29.50 0.04
C SER A 234 -27.80 28.78 -1.32
N ARG A 235 -26.65 28.72 -2.01
CA ARG A 235 -26.49 28.10 -3.33
C ARG A 235 -25.85 26.71 -3.27
N ARG A 236 -26.07 25.96 -2.17
CA ARG A 236 -25.42 24.66 -1.96
C ARG A 236 -25.56 23.68 -3.13
N ARG A 237 -26.68 23.75 -3.86
CA ARG A 237 -26.96 22.85 -4.99
C ARG A 237 -26.24 23.22 -6.28
N ASP A 238 -25.81 24.48 -6.40
CA ASP A 238 -25.21 25.04 -7.61
C ASP A 238 -23.67 25.00 -7.56
N VAL A 239 -23.10 24.55 -6.44
CA VAL A 239 -21.66 24.51 -6.22
C VAL A 239 -21.18 23.14 -5.77
N CYS A 240 -19.94 22.82 -6.13
CA CYS A 240 -19.23 21.70 -5.55
C CYS A 240 -18.50 22.16 -4.27
N ILE A 241 -18.74 21.52 -3.14
CA ILE A 241 -17.97 21.76 -1.92
C ILE A 241 -16.78 20.82 -1.90
N SER A 242 -15.60 21.41 -1.92
CA SER A 242 -14.32 20.72 -1.83
C SER A 242 -13.70 20.88 -0.45
N VAL A 243 -12.90 19.92 -0.04
CA VAL A 243 -12.12 19.96 1.20
C VAL A 243 -10.67 19.64 0.92
N HIS A 244 -9.78 20.36 1.61
CA HIS A 244 -8.33 20.27 1.44
C HIS A 244 -7.66 20.19 2.83
N PRO A 245 -7.69 19.02 3.49
CA PRO A 245 -7.08 18.89 4.81
C PRO A 245 -5.58 18.66 4.71
N HIS A 246 -4.81 19.39 5.56
CA HIS A 246 -3.45 19.06 5.90
C HIS A 246 -3.40 18.02 7.03
N ASN A 247 -2.20 17.55 7.39
CA ASN A 247 -2.01 16.40 8.28
C ASN A 247 -1.17 16.74 9.53
N ASP A 248 -1.26 17.97 10.02
CA ASP A 248 -0.42 18.48 11.13
C ASP A 248 -0.59 17.69 12.43
N ARG A 249 -1.76 17.10 12.65
CA ARG A 249 -2.08 16.27 13.83
C ARG A 249 -2.03 14.76 13.51
N GLY A 250 -1.76 14.37 12.26
CA GLY A 250 -1.78 12.99 11.81
C GLY A 250 -3.20 12.45 11.58
N THR A 251 -4.22 13.30 11.45
CA THR A 251 -5.61 12.90 11.29
C THR A 251 -6.24 13.40 9.97
N GLY A 252 -5.44 13.83 9.00
CA GLY A 252 -5.91 14.40 7.73
C GLY A 252 -6.85 13.48 6.96
N VAL A 253 -6.59 12.16 6.93
CA VAL A 253 -7.50 11.18 6.30
C VAL A 253 -8.84 11.13 7.02
N ALA A 254 -8.84 11.09 8.35
CA ALA A 254 -10.07 11.11 9.13
C ALA A 254 -10.84 12.44 8.94
N CYS A 255 -10.13 13.57 8.84
CA CYS A 255 -10.74 14.86 8.50
C CYS A 255 -11.50 14.80 7.17
N ALA A 256 -10.87 14.21 6.13
CA ALA A 256 -11.49 14.08 4.82
C ALA A 256 -12.70 13.13 4.82
N GLU A 257 -12.59 11.96 5.45
CA GLU A 257 -13.70 11.00 5.56
C GLU A 257 -14.92 11.63 6.26
N LEU A 258 -14.70 12.26 7.42
CA LEU A 258 -15.79 12.88 8.16
C LEU A 258 -16.37 14.11 7.43
N ALA A 259 -15.55 14.87 6.69
CA ALA A 259 -16.00 15.97 5.86
C ALA A 259 -16.90 15.51 4.70
N VAL A 260 -16.58 14.38 4.06
CA VAL A 260 -17.44 13.77 3.03
C VAL A 260 -18.76 13.31 3.65
N MET A 261 -18.75 12.69 4.83
CA MET A 261 -19.98 12.37 5.58
C MET A 261 -20.79 13.63 5.92
N ALA A 262 -20.11 14.75 6.19
CA ALA A 262 -20.72 16.04 6.52
C ALA A 262 -21.26 16.81 5.30
N GLY A 263 -21.02 16.31 4.07
CA GLY A 263 -21.60 16.86 2.85
C GLY A 263 -20.61 17.44 1.85
N ALA A 264 -19.31 17.21 2.00
CA ALA A 264 -18.34 17.57 0.96
C ALA A 264 -18.49 16.66 -0.27
N ASP A 265 -18.33 17.24 -1.46
CA ASP A 265 -18.48 16.56 -2.76
C ASP A 265 -17.13 16.15 -3.36
N ARG A 266 -16.03 16.86 -3.03
CA ARG A 266 -14.71 16.68 -3.59
C ARG A 266 -13.65 16.70 -2.48
N VAL A 267 -12.57 15.94 -2.67
CA VAL A 267 -11.38 15.97 -1.81
C VAL A 267 -10.15 16.31 -2.63
N GLU A 268 -9.37 17.25 -2.14
CA GLU A 268 -8.06 17.65 -2.67
C GLU A 268 -6.96 17.10 -1.78
N GLY A 269 -5.91 16.61 -2.40
CA GLY A 269 -4.77 16.07 -1.67
C GLY A 269 -3.67 15.54 -2.59
N CYS A 270 -2.75 14.80 -2.00
CA CYS A 270 -1.60 14.26 -2.71
C CYS A 270 -1.47 12.75 -2.54
N LEU A 271 -0.88 12.09 -3.51
CA LEU A 271 -0.46 10.70 -3.38
C LEU A 271 0.53 10.59 -2.21
N PHE A 272 0.28 9.65 -1.31
CA PHE A 272 1.05 9.43 -0.07
C PHE A 272 1.13 10.64 0.87
N GLY A 273 0.33 11.67 0.65
CA GLY A 273 0.18 12.81 1.55
C GLY A 273 1.35 13.80 1.56
N ASN A 274 2.11 13.91 0.46
CA ASN A 274 3.16 14.93 0.35
C ASN A 274 2.57 16.35 0.38
N GLY A 275 3.30 17.31 0.95
CA GLY A 275 2.87 18.71 1.04
C GLY A 275 3.55 19.48 2.17
N GLU A 276 3.14 20.72 2.35
CA GLU A 276 3.68 21.61 3.37
C GLU A 276 3.65 21.02 4.78
N ARG A 277 4.69 21.29 5.57
CA ARG A 277 4.87 20.84 6.96
C ARG A 277 4.82 19.30 7.08
N THR A 278 3.68 18.73 7.48
CA THR A 278 3.46 17.29 7.64
C THR A 278 2.74 16.66 6.46
N GLY A 279 2.39 17.48 5.45
CA GLY A 279 1.77 17.06 4.21
C GLY A 279 0.27 17.31 4.12
N ASN A 280 -0.29 16.92 2.98
CA ASN A 280 -1.72 16.93 2.66
C ASN A 280 -2.40 15.61 3.10
N VAL A 281 -3.71 15.55 2.99
CA VAL A 281 -4.42 14.27 3.07
C VAL A 281 -3.87 13.29 2.03
N CYS A 282 -3.63 12.06 2.45
CA CYS A 282 -3.19 11.00 1.56
C CYS A 282 -4.35 10.45 0.74
N LEU A 283 -4.39 10.75 -0.57
CA LEU A 283 -5.45 10.28 -1.47
C LEU A 283 -5.42 8.76 -1.66
N VAL A 284 -4.23 8.14 -1.66
CA VAL A 284 -4.11 6.67 -1.72
C VAL A 284 -4.79 6.02 -0.51
N THR A 285 -4.50 6.53 0.69
CA THR A 285 -5.09 5.98 1.92
C THR A 285 -6.62 6.15 1.91
N LEU A 286 -7.11 7.34 1.55
CA LEU A 286 -8.54 7.63 1.52
C LEU A 286 -9.28 6.75 0.48
N ALA A 287 -8.73 6.62 -0.73
CA ALA A 287 -9.29 5.78 -1.79
C ALA A 287 -9.34 4.30 -1.37
N MET A 288 -8.25 3.78 -0.78
CA MET A 288 -8.19 2.39 -0.33
C MET A 288 -9.08 2.12 0.89
N ASN A 289 -9.31 3.13 1.75
CA ASN A 289 -10.29 3.02 2.83
C ASN A 289 -11.70 2.80 2.25
N LEU A 290 -12.09 3.54 1.20
CA LEU A 290 -13.36 3.32 0.50
C LEU A 290 -13.41 1.93 -0.15
N TYR A 291 -12.34 1.53 -0.84
CA TYR A 291 -12.23 0.22 -1.47
C TYR A 291 -12.45 -0.92 -0.48
N SER A 292 -11.85 -0.83 0.71
CA SER A 292 -12.01 -1.82 1.79
C SER A 292 -13.45 -1.93 2.32
N GLN A 293 -14.29 -0.93 2.05
CA GLN A 293 -15.72 -0.92 2.40
C GLN A 293 -16.62 -1.33 1.22
N GLY A 294 -16.04 -1.79 0.11
CA GLY A 294 -16.78 -2.18 -1.09
C GLY A 294 -17.25 -1.01 -1.95
N ILE A 295 -16.66 0.18 -1.78
CA ILE A 295 -16.95 1.38 -2.55
C ILE A 295 -15.83 1.58 -3.56
N SER A 296 -16.16 1.55 -4.87
CA SER A 296 -15.18 1.88 -5.90
C SER A 296 -14.68 3.30 -5.72
N PRO A 297 -13.36 3.51 -5.55
CA PRO A 297 -12.79 4.85 -5.46
C PRO A 297 -12.78 5.58 -6.80
N THR A 298 -13.09 4.91 -7.92
CA THR A 298 -12.93 5.41 -9.30
C THR A 298 -11.47 5.76 -9.68
N LEU A 299 -10.54 5.48 -8.80
CA LEU A 299 -9.09 5.54 -9.04
C LEU A 299 -8.53 4.12 -9.11
N ASP A 300 -7.50 3.93 -9.93
CA ASP A 300 -6.84 2.65 -10.12
C ASP A 300 -5.47 2.63 -9.43
N PHE A 301 -5.35 1.80 -8.40
CA PHE A 301 -4.11 1.50 -7.68
C PHE A 301 -3.75 0.01 -7.78
N SER A 302 -4.19 -0.67 -8.83
CA SER A 302 -3.92 -2.10 -9.05
C SER A 302 -2.43 -2.43 -9.24
N ASP A 303 -1.60 -1.43 -9.56
CA ASP A 303 -0.14 -1.52 -9.56
C ASP A 303 0.46 -0.52 -8.56
N MET A 304 0.24 -0.75 -7.28
CA MET A 304 0.71 0.11 -6.19
C MET A 304 2.24 0.28 -6.18
N ASN A 305 2.97 -0.76 -6.59
CA ASN A 305 4.43 -0.70 -6.62
C ASN A 305 4.92 0.35 -7.61
N ARG A 306 4.32 0.42 -8.80
CA ARG A 306 4.61 1.45 -9.81
C ARG A 306 4.26 2.85 -9.29
N VAL A 307 3.11 2.99 -8.61
CA VAL A 307 2.70 4.28 -8.03
C VAL A 307 3.74 4.76 -7.01
N VAL A 308 4.18 3.88 -6.11
CA VAL A 308 5.23 4.20 -5.13
C VAL A 308 6.54 4.59 -5.83
N GLU A 309 7.01 3.78 -6.79
CA GLU A 309 8.26 4.02 -7.50
C GLU A 309 8.29 5.38 -8.21
N VAL A 310 7.24 5.73 -8.93
CA VAL A 310 7.16 7.02 -9.64
C VAL A 310 7.11 8.18 -8.66
N VAL A 311 6.30 8.09 -7.60
CA VAL A 311 6.21 9.16 -6.59
C VAL A 311 7.54 9.34 -5.87
N GLU A 312 8.21 8.27 -5.43
CA GLU A 312 9.54 8.36 -4.82
C GLU A 312 10.58 8.98 -5.77
N THR A 313 10.54 8.60 -7.04
CA THR A 313 11.44 9.14 -8.06
C THR A 313 11.20 10.62 -8.30
N CYS A 314 9.95 11.06 -8.40
CA CYS A 314 9.61 12.45 -8.70
C CYS A 314 9.79 13.37 -7.49
N ASN A 315 9.36 12.94 -6.30
CA ASN A 315 9.44 13.72 -5.07
C ASN A 315 10.84 13.66 -4.41
N GLN A 316 11.67 12.67 -4.76
CA GLN A 316 12.94 12.39 -4.08
C GLN A 316 12.78 12.15 -2.56
N LEU A 317 11.62 11.62 -2.18
CA LEU A 317 11.26 11.28 -0.80
C LEU A 317 10.73 9.84 -0.75
N PRO A 318 11.17 9.01 0.22
CA PRO A 318 10.70 7.64 0.32
C PRO A 318 9.29 7.58 0.92
N VAL A 319 8.48 6.67 0.42
CA VAL A 319 7.21 6.28 1.07
C VAL A 319 7.53 5.46 2.33
N HIS A 320 6.90 5.82 3.44
CA HIS A 320 7.19 5.14 4.70
C HIS A 320 6.90 3.63 4.62
N PRO A 321 7.81 2.74 5.09
CA PRO A 321 7.64 1.29 4.96
C PRO A 321 6.35 0.73 5.60
N ARG A 322 5.74 1.45 6.53
CA ARG A 322 4.45 1.15 7.16
C ARG A 322 3.35 2.14 6.76
N HIS A 323 3.51 2.79 5.59
CA HIS A 323 2.43 3.62 5.04
C HIS A 323 1.17 2.73 4.87
N PRO A 324 -0.03 3.18 5.28
CA PRO A 324 -1.26 2.43 5.06
C PRO A 324 -1.41 2.02 3.59
N TRP A 325 -1.74 0.75 3.35
CA TRP A 325 -1.96 0.13 2.04
C TRP A 325 -0.73 -0.01 1.13
N ALA A 326 0.15 1.00 1.08
CA ALA A 326 1.24 1.08 0.10
C ALA A 326 2.62 0.68 0.65
N GLY A 327 2.83 0.76 1.96
CA GLY A 327 4.11 0.46 2.58
C GLY A 327 4.52 -1.00 2.39
N ARG A 328 5.79 -1.26 2.11
CA ARG A 328 6.34 -2.61 1.91
C ARG A 328 6.14 -3.58 3.08
N LEU A 329 5.77 -3.08 4.26
CA LEU A 329 5.45 -3.85 5.46
C LEU A 329 3.96 -3.81 5.82
N ALA A 330 3.11 -3.14 5.03
CA ALA A 330 1.69 -2.94 5.35
C ALA A 330 0.92 -4.27 5.48
N TYR A 331 1.29 -5.27 4.70
CA TYR A 331 0.64 -6.59 4.69
C TYR A 331 1.47 -7.68 5.36
N THR A 332 2.62 -7.34 5.96
CA THR A 332 3.57 -8.32 6.48
C THR A 332 3.24 -8.71 7.93
N ALA A 333 3.17 -10.02 8.18
CA ALA A 333 3.08 -10.60 9.50
C ALA A 333 4.41 -11.28 9.88
N PHE A 334 4.99 -10.90 11.03
CA PHE A 334 6.18 -11.55 11.60
C PHE A 334 5.82 -12.50 12.75
N SER A 335 4.79 -12.17 13.54
CA SER A 335 4.34 -13.00 14.65
C SER A 335 3.86 -14.38 14.19
N GLY A 336 4.35 -15.45 14.84
CA GLY A 336 3.99 -16.81 14.48
C GLY A 336 2.49 -17.13 14.62
N SER A 337 1.79 -16.51 15.58
CA SER A 337 0.34 -16.68 15.72
C SER A 337 -0.43 -16.01 14.58
N HIS A 338 0.02 -14.83 14.12
CA HIS A 338 -0.58 -14.15 12.97
C HIS A 338 -0.35 -14.96 11.70
N GLN A 339 0.87 -15.45 11.48
CA GLN A 339 1.21 -16.29 10.32
C GLN A 339 0.36 -17.57 10.26
N ASP A 340 0.16 -18.24 11.41
CA ASP A 340 -0.69 -19.42 11.50
C ASP A 340 -2.15 -19.12 11.18
N ALA A 341 -2.68 -18.00 11.68
CA ALA A 341 -4.04 -17.58 11.40
C ALA A 341 -4.24 -17.20 9.91
N ILE A 342 -3.30 -16.47 9.31
CA ILE A 342 -3.32 -16.11 7.88
C ILE A 342 -3.28 -17.39 7.02
N LYS A 343 -2.38 -18.32 7.34
CA LYS A 343 -2.30 -19.60 6.63
C LYS A 343 -3.65 -20.34 6.67
N LYS A 344 -4.25 -20.49 7.85
CA LYS A 344 -5.57 -21.14 8.00
C LYS A 344 -6.66 -20.41 7.20
N GLY A 345 -6.59 -19.07 7.14
CA GLY A 345 -7.48 -18.26 6.31
C GLY A 345 -7.35 -18.59 4.84
N PHE A 346 -6.12 -18.67 4.31
CA PHE A 346 -5.90 -19.07 2.91
C PHE A 346 -6.33 -20.52 2.63
N ASP A 347 -6.03 -21.46 3.52
CA ASP A 347 -6.40 -22.87 3.37
C ASP A 347 -7.93 -23.08 3.37
N ALA A 348 -8.69 -22.22 4.06
CA ALA A 348 -10.15 -22.29 4.15
C ALA A 348 -10.88 -21.59 3.00
N ARG A 349 -10.23 -20.62 2.33
CA ARG A 349 -10.84 -19.77 1.29
C ARG A 349 -11.14 -20.56 0.01
N ARG A 350 -12.29 -20.24 -0.59
CA ARG A 350 -12.71 -20.77 -1.89
C ARG A 350 -12.81 -19.65 -2.93
N PRO A 351 -12.62 -19.94 -4.22
CA PRO A 351 -12.89 -18.98 -5.28
C PRO A 351 -14.31 -18.42 -5.21
N GLY A 352 -14.46 -17.10 -5.25
CA GLY A 352 -15.76 -16.41 -5.16
C GLY A 352 -16.24 -16.07 -3.75
N ASP A 353 -15.54 -16.49 -2.70
CA ASP A 353 -15.84 -16.05 -1.34
C ASP A 353 -15.57 -14.54 -1.18
N ARG A 354 -16.36 -13.89 -0.30
CA ARG A 354 -16.02 -12.56 0.17
C ARG A 354 -14.68 -12.58 0.90
N TRP A 355 -13.96 -11.45 0.87
CA TRP A 355 -12.70 -11.34 1.57
C TRP A 355 -12.90 -11.30 3.09
N GLU A 356 -12.61 -12.40 3.75
CA GLU A 356 -12.63 -12.56 5.22
C GLU A 356 -11.30 -13.22 5.63
N MET A 357 -10.25 -12.42 5.71
CA MET A 357 -8.90 -12.93 5.98
C MET A 357 -8.37 -12.38 7.31
N PRO A 358 -7.87 -13.24 8.22
CA PRO A 358 -7.22 -12.77 9.44
C PRO A 358 -6.09 -11.80 9.14
N TYR A 359 -6.10 -10.63 9.80
CA TYR A 359 -5.07 -9.58 9.73
C TYR A 359 -4.86 -8.91 8.35
N LEU A 360 -5.60 -9.26 7.32
CA LEU A 360 -5.51 -8.67 5.99
C LEU A 360 -6.85 -8.02 5.62
N PRO A 361 -6.97 -6.69 5.74
CA PRO A 361 -8.24 -5.99 5.50
C PRO A 361 -8.64 -5.94 4.02
N VAL A 362 -7.71 -6.14 3.10
CA VAL A 362 -7.93 -6.29 1.65
C VAL A 362 -7.05 -7.40 1.10
N ASP A 363 -7.38 -7.89 -0.09
CA ASP A 363 -6.52 -8.81 -0.82
C ASP A 363 -5.29 -8.04 -1.37
N PRO A 364 -4.06 -8.36 -0.95
CA PRO A 364 -2.87 -7.71 -1.50
C PRO A 364 -2.74 -7.82 -3.02
N GLN A 365 -3.32 -8.84 -3.65
CA GLN A 365 -3.30 -9.01 -5.10
C GLN A 365 -4.09 -7.93 -5.84
N ASP A 366 -5.13 -7.37 -5.21
CA ASP A 366 -5.93 -6.31 -5.83
C ASP A 366 -5.13 -5.03 -6.10
N ILE A 367 -3.98 -4.87 -5.43
CA ILE A 367 -3.08 -3.73 -5.57
C ILE A 367 -1.69 -4.14 -6.12
N GLY A 368 -1.62 -5.30 -6.80
CA GLY A 368 -0.39 -5.78 -7.44
C GLY A 368 0.68 -6.34 -6.49
N CYS A 369 0.33 -6.60 -5.22
CA CYS A 369 1.23 -7.26 -4.27
C CYS A 369 1.06 -8.77 -4.32
N THR A 370 2.16 -9.51 -4.05
CA THR A 370 2.12 -10.97 -3.95
C THR A 370 1.91 -11.42 -2.51
N TYR A 371 1.39 -12.63 -2.31
CA TYR A 371 1.28 -13.22 -0.97
C TYR A 371 2.64 -13.55 -0.33
N GLU A 372 3.70 -13.60 -1.11
CA GLU A 372 5.07 -13.83 -0.62
C GLU A 372 5.53 -12.77 0.39
N ALA A 373 5.07 -11.53 0.22
CA ALA A 373 5.39 -10.43 1.14
C ALA A 373 4.61 -10.49 2.46
N VAL A 374 3.54 -11.30 2.53
CA VAL A 374 2.65 -11.36 3.70
C VAL A 374 3.28 -12.07 4.88
N ILE A 375 3.99 -13.17 4.64
CA ILE A 375 4.67 -13.93 5.68
C ILE A 375 6.17 -13.79 5.51
N ARG A 376 6.83 -13.19 6.51
CA ARG A 376 8.29 -13.01 6.56
C ARG A 376 8.86 -13.71 7.79
N VAL A 377 10.10 -14.17 7.67
CA VAL A 377 10.75 -14.99 8.70
C VAL A 377 11.88 -14.22 9.38
N ASN A 378 11.74 -14.02 10.68
CA ASN A 378 12.78 -13.49 11.56
C ASN A 378 12.75 -14.24 12.92
N SER A 379 13.51 -13.79 13.91
CA SER A 379 13.56 -14.42 15.25
C SER A 379 12.23 -14.42 16.01
N GLN A 380 11.22 -13.68 15.57
CA GLN A 380 9.88 -13.65 16.16
C GLN A 380 8.88 -14.53 15.40
N SER A 381 9.32 -15.15 14.30
CA SER A 381 8.45 -15.97 13.44
C SER A 381 8.22 -17.36 14.04
N GLY A 382 6.99 -17.82 13.99
CA GLY A 382 6.62 -19.14 14.43
C GLY A 382 6.94 -20.24 13.39
N LYS A 383 6.77 -21.50 13.80
CA LYS A 383 7.01 -22.69 12.96
C LYS A 383 6.19 -22.72 11.67
N SER A 384 5.01 -22.13 11.66
CA SER A 384 4.10 -22.16 10.51
C SER A 384 4.57 -21.28 9.37
N GLY A 385 5.28 -20.17 9.64
CA GLY A 385 5.72 -19.23 8.61
C GLY A 385 6.78 -19.80 7.68
N SER A 386 7.82 -20.43 8.24
CA SER A 386 8.89 -21.05 7.44
C SER A 386 8.38 -22.24 6.62
N ALA A 387 7.50 -23.07 7.21
CA ALA A 387 6.89 -24.20 6.53
C ALA A 387 5.98 -23.74 5.37
N TRP A 388 5.19 -22.69 5.59
CA TRP A 388 4.33 -22.12 4.55
C TRP A 388 5.13 -21.57 3.35
N LEU A 389 6.22 -20.86 3.60
CA LEU A 389 7.08 -20.37 2.51
C LEU A 389 7.71 -21.51 1.69
N ILE A 390 8.12 -22.60 2.34
CA ILE A 390 8.64 -23.79 1.66
C ILE A 390 7.54 -24.46 0.83
N GLU A 391 6.31 -24.52 1.34
CA GLU A 391 5.16 -25.10 0.62
C GLU A 391 4.79 -24.25 -0.59
N GLN A 392 4.63 -22.93 -0.44
CA GLN A 392 4.23 -22.03 -1.52
C GLN A 392 5.25 -21.98 -2.65
N ASN A 393 6.54 -21.93 -2.34
CA ASN A 393 7.59 -21.72 -3.35
C ASN A 393 8.10 -23.03 -3.98
N HIS A 394 7.94 -24.16 -3.27
CA HIS A 394 8.53 -25.44 -3.70
C HIS A 394 7.54 -26.61 -3.69
N GLY A 395 6.29 -26.39 -3.27
CA GLY A 395 5.25 -27.42 -3.22
C GLY A 395 5.45 -28.47 -2.12
N LEU A 396 6.39 -28.25 -1.19
CA LEU A 396 6.76 -29.24 -0.16
C LEU A 396 5.85 -29.12 1.06
N LYS A 397 4.90 -30.03 1.22
CA LYS A 397 4.00 -30.13 2.39
C LYS A 397 4.71 -30.83 3.54
N LEU A 398 5.37 -30.04 4.39
CA LEU A 398 6.16 -30.60 5.50
C LEU A 398 5.29 -31.25 6.56
N PRO A 399 5.59 -32.51 7.01
CA PRO A 399 4.95 -33.09 8.18
C PRO A 399 5.13 -32.23 9.43
N ARG A 400 4.15 -32.22 10.33
CA ARG A 400 4.14 -31.35 11.52
C ARG A 400 5.41 -31.45 12.38
N ALA A 401 5.96 -32.66 12.56
CA ALA A 401 7.20 -32.84 13.31
C ALA A 401 8.42 -32.28 12.59
N LEU A 402 8.47 -32.35 11.24
CA LEU A 402 9.51 -31.71 10.43
C LEU A 402 9.39 -30.19 10.43
N GLN A 403 8.17 -29.63 10.40
CA GLN A 403 7.93 -28.20 10.58
C GLN A 403 8.52 -27.68 11.89
N GLN A 404 8.37 -28.44 12.99
CA GLN A 404 8.93 -28.06 14.27
C GLN A 404 10.45 -28.12 14.29
N ASP A 405 11.05 -29.16 13.72
CA ASP A 405 12.50 -29.30 13.58
C ASP A 405 13.11 -28.17 12.73
N PHE A 406 12.53 -27.93 11.57
CA PHE A 406 13.00 -26.87 10.67
C PHE A 406 12.90 -25.48 11.29
N SER A 407 11.79 -25.19 11.98
CA SER A 407 11.59 -23.92 12.67
C SER A 407 12.67 -23.64 13.72
N GLN A 408 13.13 -24.65 14.47
CA GLN A 408 14.22 -24.48 15.43
C GLN A 408 15.53 -24.08 14.75
N HIS A 409 15.85 -24.66 13.59
CA HIS A 409 17.03 -24.29 12.83
C HIS A 409 16.95 -22.89 12.23
N VAL A 410 15.76 -22.50 11.76
CA VAL A 410 15.51 -21.15 11.27
C VAL A 410 15.68 -20.12 12.38
N LEU A 411 15.13 -20.39 13.58
CA LEU A 411 15.29 -19.51 14.73
C LEU A 411 16.76 -19.36 15.15
N GLN A 412 17.51 -20.45 15.23
CA GLN A 412 18.94 -20.42 15.56
C GLN A 412 19.72 -19.55 14.56
N GLU A 413 19.40 -19.66 13.28
CA GLU A 413 20.11 -18.93 12.23
C GLU A 413 19.71 -17.43 12.23
N THR A 414 18.44 -17.11 12.43
CA THR A 414 17.96 -15.72 12.53
C THR A 414 18.44 -15.02 13.80
N ASP A 415 18.51 -15.73 14.93
CA ASP A 415 19.05 -15.20 16.19
C ASP A 415 20.55 -14.88 16.07
N ARG A 416 21.30 -15.77 15.38
CA ARG A 416 22.73 -15.56 15.14
C ARG A 416 23.03 -14.30 14.33
N HIS A 417 22.21 -14.02 13.32
CA HIS A 417 22.46 -12.91 12.38
C HIS A 417 21.68 -11.64 12.69
N GLY A 418 20.63 -11.70 13.54
CA GLY A 418 19.79 -10.57 13.89
C GLY A 418 19.01 -9.97 12.72
N LYS A 419 18.86 -10.70 11.62
CA LYS A 419 18.24 -10.22 10.37
C LYS A 419 17.14 -11.16 9.90
N GLU A 420 16.24 -10.62 9.11
CA GLU A 420 15.26 -11.40 8.35
C GLU A 420 15.97 -12.36 7.39
N MET A 421 15.44 -13.57 7.27
CA MET A 421 15.92 -14.58 6.33
C MET A 421 15.18 -14.44 5.00
N THR A 422 15.93 -14.25 3.91
CA THR A 422 15.34 -14.24 2.57
C THR A 422 14.85 -15.64 2.17
N GLN A 423 13.91 -15.70 1.21
CA GLN A 423 13.39 -16.97 0.69
C GLN A 423 14.51 -17.89 0.17
N ASN A 424 15.47 -17.34 -0.56
CA ASN A 424 16.63 -18.09 -1.01
C ASN A 424 17.47 -18.64 0.14
N ALA A 425 17.73 -17.85 1.18
CA ALA A 425 18.46 -18.30 2.36
C ALA A 425 17.69 -19.40 3.10
N LEU A 426 16.37 -19.26 3.23
CA LEU A 426 15.49 -20.27 3.84
C LEU A 426 15.52 -21.58 3.06
N TRP A 427 15.43 -21.51 1.72
CA TRP A 427 15.53 -22.68 0.85
C TRP A 427 16.89 -23.35 0.92
N GLN A 428 17.98 -22.59 0.92
CA GLN A 428 19.33 -23.14 1.05
C GLN A 428 19.54 -23.81 2.42
N LEU A 429 19.03 -23.20 3.50
CA LEU A 429 19.03 -23.81 4.82
C LEU A 429 18.29 -25.15 4.81
N PHE A 430 17.08 -25.20 4.24
CA PHE A 430 16.27 -26.41 4.13
C PHE A 430 17.01 -27.51 3.33
N ARG A 431 17.48 -27.16 2.13
CA ARG A 431 18.23 -28.11 1.28
C ARG A 431 19.46 -28.67 1.98
N THR A 432 20.26 -27.79 2.56
CA THR A 432 21.46 -28.19 3.27
C THR A 432 21.13 -29.05 4.49
N ARG A 433 20.09 -28.67 5.22
CA ARG A 433 19.73 -29.37 6.46
C ARG A 433 19.12 -30.75 6.23
N TYR A 434 18.39 -30.99 5.14
CA TYR A 434 17.69 -32.24 4.89
C TYR A 434 18.20 -33.05 3.71
N GLY A 435 19.41 -32.73 3.20
CA GLY A 435 20.15 -33.53 2.24
C GLY A 435 19.79 -33.31 0.77
N LEU A 436 19.04 -32.29 0.43
CA LEU A 436 18.74 -31.93 -0.97
C LEU A 436 19.87 -31.11 -1.62
N VAL A 437 21.12 -31.53 -1.39
CA VAL A 437 22.31 -30.87 -1.93
C VAL A 437 22.78 -31.57 -3.21
N ALA A 438 23.54 -30.86 -4.04
CA ALA A 438 24.04 -31.42 -5.30
C ALA A 438 24.93 -32.65 -5.14
N THR A 439 25.70 -32.73 -4.05
CA THR A 439 26.59 -33.84 -3.74
C THR A 439 26.29 -34.38 -2.34
N PRO A 440 25.24 -35.21 -2.19
CA PRO A 440 24.97 -35.85 -0.91
C PRO A 440 26.08 -36.83 -0.55
N GLN A 441 26.32 -37.03 0.74
CA GLN A 441 27.33 -37.95 1.24
C GLN A 441 27.08 -39.39 0.73
N TYR A 442 25.82 -39.78 0.60
CA TYR A 442 25.37 -41.05 0.05
C TYR A 442 24.36 -40.77 -1.09
N ALA A 443 24.76 -40.95 -2.33
CA ALA A 443 23.91 -40.77 -3.50
C ALA A 443 23.52 -42.11 -4.10
N LEU A 444 22.23 -42.41 -4.13
CA LEU A 444 21.70 -43.63 -4.74
C LEU A 444 21.90 -43.56 -6.27
N GLN A 445 22.72 -44.46 -6.79
CA GLN A 445 22.92 -44.61 -8.24
C GLN A 445 21.89 -45.54 -8.86
N SER A 446 21.77 -46.77 -8.31
CA SER A 446 20.81 -47.78 -8.73
C SER A 446 20.42 -48.67 -7.57
N TYR A 447 19.26 -49.27 -7.67
CA TYR A 447 18.84 -50.33 -6.74
C TYR A 447 18.08 -51.44 -7.44
N ARG A 448 18.08 -52.61 -6.84
CA ARG A 448 17.29 -53.79 -7.21
C ARG A 448 16.72 -54.40 -5.96
N SER A 449 15.46 -54.80 -6.04
CA SER A 449 14.78 -55.51 -4.96
C SER A 449 14.23 -56.84 -5.45
N ASP A 450 14.56 -57.92 -4.75
CA ASP A 450 14.14 -59.26 -5.11
C ASP A 450 13.37 -59.86 -3.92
N SER A 451 12.15 -60.36 -4.18
CA SER A 451 11.38 -61.10 -3.18
C SER A 451 11.98 -62.49 -2.95
N GLN A 452 12.20 -62.86 -1.71
CA GLN A 452 12.72 -64.16 -1.30
C GLN A 452 11.57 -65.16 -1.03
N GLN A 453 11.87 -66.44 -1.04
CA GLN A 453 10.88 -67.51 -0.79
C GLN A 453 10.27 -67.49 0.63
N ASP A 454 10.96 -66.88 1.58
CA ASP A 454 10.51 -66.68 2.97
C ASP A 454 9.62 -65.44 3.19
N GLY A 455 9.26 -64.75 2.10
CA GLY A 455 8.46 -63.52 2.14
C GLY A 455 9.25 -62.25 2.47
N GLN A 456 10.57 -62.37 2.68
CA GLN A 456 11.45 -61.20 2.85
C GLN A 456 11.85 -60.58 1.51
N LEU A 457 12.19 -59.31 1.54
CA LEU A 457 12.74 -58.59 0.42
C LEU A 457 14.25 -58.40 0.60
N ARG A 458 15.01 -58.78 -0.41
CA ARG A 458 16.44 -58.48 -0.50
C ARG A 458 16.64 -57.25 -1.36
N LEU A 459 17.27 -56.21 -0.78
CA LEU A 459 17.67 -55.00 -1.46
C LEU A 459 19.17 -55.05 -1.76
N THR A 460 19.53 -54.78 -3.02
CA THR A 460 20.92 -54.49 -3.44
C THR A 460 20.93 -53.10 -4.04
N ALA A 461 21.73 -52.19 -3.49
CA ALA A 461 21.82 -50.81 -3.96
C ALA A 461 23.26 -50.38 -4.19
N SER A 462 23.48 -49.66 -5.31
CA SER A 462 24.78 -49.06 -5.64
C SER A 462 24.74 -47.59 -5.18
N ILE A 463 25.67 -47.23 -4.31
CA ILE A 463 25.68 -45.93 -3.64
C ILE A 463 27.05 -45.23 -3.93
N ALA A 464 26.99 -44.01 -4.51
CA ALA A 464 28.16 -43.17 -4.62
C ALA A 464 28.48 -42.55 -3.25
N THR A 465 29.73 -42.62 -2.86
CA THR A 465 30.30 -42.00 -1.65
C THR A 465 31.56 -41.21 -2.03
N GLN A 466 32.08 -40.39 -1.12
CA GLN A 466 33.37 -39.69 -1.33
C GLN A 466 34.54 -40.64 -1.64
N GLY A 467 34.47 -41.91 -1.20
CA GLY A 467 35.49 -42.93 -1.47
C GLY A 467 35.22 -43.83 -2.68
N GLY A 468 34.26 -43.44 -3.55
CA GLY A 468 33.86 -44.21 -4.74
C GLY A 468 32.53 -44.92 -4.56
N THR A 469 32.14 -45.74 -5.53
CA THR A 469 30.87 -46.48 -5.52
C THR A 469 31.00 -47.73 -4.65
N ARG A 470 30.01 -47.95 -3.77
CA ARG A 470 29.91 -49.14 -2.90
C ARG A 470 28.54 -49.81 -3.04
N GLN A 471 28.49 -51.11 -2.80
CA GLN A 471 27.27 -51.92 -2.77
C GLN A 471 26.73 -52.02 -1.35
N LEU A 472 25.44 -51.75 -1.19
CA LEU A 472 24.68 -51.94 0.01
C LEU A 472 23.79 -53.16 -0.20
N GLU A 473 23.79 -54.09 0.77
CA GLU A 473 22.89 -55.22 0.78
C GLU A 473 22.11 -55.28 2.10
N GLY A 474 20.79 -55.47 2.01
CA GLY A 474 19.93 -55.54 3.18
C GLY A 474 18.73 -56.44 2.96
N HIS A 475 18.16 -56.94 4.05
CA HIS A 475 16.98 -57.82 4.10
C HIS A 475 15.91 -57.24 5.03
N GLY A 476 14.64 -57.40 4.66
CA GLY A 476 13.54 -56.89 5.46
C GLY A 476 12.18 -57.25 4.87
N ASN A 477 11.11 -56.91 5.56
CA ASN A 477 9.73 -57.16 5.16
C ASN A 477 9.23 -56.15 4.10
N GLY A 478 10.04 -55.20 3.69
CA GLY A 478 9.77 -54.21 2.67
C GLY A 478 11.01 -53.40 2.32
N LEU A 479 10.90 -52.52 1.29
CA LEU A 479 12.03 -51.76 0.71
C LEU A 479 12.77 -50.92 1.76
N LEU A 480 12.06 -50.10 2.54
CA LEU A 480 12.66 -49.26 3.58
C LEU A 480 13.24 -50.06 4.74
N SER A 481 12.60 -51.18 5.15
CA SER A 481 13.12 -52.09 6.17
C SER A 481 14.42 -52.75 5.72
N ALA A 482 14.49 -53.22 4.48
CA ALA A 482 15.70 -53.82 3.92
C ALA A 482 16.84 -52.77 3.79
N ALA A 483 16.51 -51.55 3.36
CA ALA A 483 17.48 -50.45 3.30
C ALA A 483 17.99 -50.05 4.68
N ALA A 484 17.12 -49.95 5.68
CA ALA A 484 17.49 -49.65 7.07
C ALA A 484 18.42 -50.69 7.66
N HIS A 485 18.14 -52.01 7.44
CA HIS A 485 19.01 -53.11 7.86
C HIS A 485 20.41 -53.01 7.23
N GLY A 486 20.49 -52.78 5.92
CA GLY A 486 21.78 -52.63 5.22
C GLY A 486 22.54 -51.41 5.69
N LEU A 487 21.88 -50.26 5.83
CA LEU A 487 22.49 -48.98 6.28
C LEU A 487 22.98 -49.08 7.74
N SER A 488 22.18 -49.64 8.67
CA SER A 488 22.59 -49.80 10.07
C SER A 488 23.91 -50.56 10.20
N ARG A 489 24.10 -51.63 9.41
CA ARG A 489 25.34 -52.38 9.35
C ARG A 489 26.48 -51.57 8.73
N TRP A 490 26.19 -50.80 7.66
CA TRP A 490 27.19 -50.02 6.97
C TRP A 490 27.74 -48.86 7.80
N VAL A 491 26.86 -48.09 8.46
CA VAL A 491 27.28 -46.95 9.30
C VAL A 491 27.67 -47.38 10.72
N ASN A 492 27.58 -48.67 11.04
CA ASN A 492 27.81 -49.28 12.38
C ASN A 492 27.05 -48.52 13.48
N ALA A 493 25.83 -48.11 13.19
CA ALA A 493 24.94 -47.40 14.12
C ALA A 493 23.49 -47.84 13.89
N PRO A 494 22.93 -48.65 14.80
CA PRO A 494 21.51 -49.03 14.71
C PRO A 494 20.61 -47.84 14.86
N PHE A 495 19.58 -47.77 14.03
CA PHE A 495 18.52 -46.75 14.08
C PHE A 495 17.16 -47.34 13.71
N LEU A 496 16.12 -46.65 14.06
CA LEU A 496 14.74 -46.98 13.71
C LEU A 496 14.12 -45.89 12.87
N ILE A 497 13.38 -46.25 11.84
CA ILE A 497 12.50 -45.32 11.11
C ILE A 497 11.33 -44.97 12.01
N LYS A 498 11.24 -43.75 12.47
CA LYS A 498 10.21 -43.27 13.41
C LYS A 498 9.00 -42.66 12.70
N ASP A 499 9.26 -41.88 11.63
CA ASP A 499 8.22 -41.27 10.82
C ASP A 499 8.56 -41.41 9.32
N TYR A 500 7.53 -41.63 8.52
CA TYR A 500 7.58 -41.68 7.07
C TYR A 500 6.35 -40.99 6.50
N HIS A 501 6.57 -40.04 5.60
CA HIS A 501 5.54 -39.32 4.85
C HIS A 501 5.97 -39.16 3.42
N GLU A 502 5.00 -39.14 2.51
CA GLU A 502 5.23 -38.87 1.09
C GLU A 502 4.05 -38.13 0.49
N HIS A 503 4.31 -37.37 -0.56
CA HIS A 503 3.27 -36.79 -1.41
C HIS A 503 3.84 -36.50 -2.80
N THR A 504 2.94 -36.20 -3.77
CA THR A 504 3.30 -35.90 -5.14
C THR A 504 3.49 -34.40 -5.34
N LEU A 505 4.52 -33.99 -6.09
CA LEU A 505 4.77 -32.63 -6.54
C LEU A 505 4.22 -32.45 -7.96
N GLY A 506 3.12 -31.70 -8.10
CA GLY A 506 2.43 -31.48 -9.38
C GLY A 506 1.24 -32.43 -9.61
N GLU A 507 0.44 -32.14 -10.64
CA GLU A 507 -0.84 -32.81 -10.92
C GLU A 507 -0.80 -33.71 -12.18
N ARG A 508 0.35 -33.86 -12.85
CA ARG A 508 0.48 -34.61 -14.11
C ARG A 508 1.20 -35.94 -13.93
N SER A 509 1.12 -36.80 -14.92
CA SER A 509 1.75 -38.12 -14.96
C SER A 509 3.28 -38.12 -14.85
N ASP A 510 3.92 -36.98 -15.13
CA ASP A 510 5.37 -36.73 -14.99
C ASP A 510 5.76 -36.04 -13.67
N SER A 511 4.81 -35.99 -12.71
CA SER A 511 5.03 -35.39 -11.40
C SER A 511 6.07 -36.16 -10.59
N ARG A 512 6.85 -35.41 -9.78
CA ARG A 512 7.83 -35.98 -8.87
C ARG A 512 7.19 -36.32 -7.53
N SER A 513 7.73 -37.31 -6.86
CA SER A 513 7.39 -37.65 -5.47
C SER A 513 8.41 -37.07 -4.52
N VAL A 514 7.94 -36.63 -3.36
CA VAL A 514 8.79 -36.24 -2.25
C VAL A 514 8.52 -37.16 -1.06
N ALA A 515 9.61 -37.63 -0.43
CA ALA A 515 9.55 -38.43 0.78
C ALA A 515 10.29 -37.74 1.92
N TYR A 516 9.74 -37.89 3.14
CA TYR A 516 10.29 -37.38 4.39
C TYR A 516 10.47 -38.52 5.35
N ILE A 517 11.68 -38.74 5.84
CA ILE A 517 11.97 -39.83 6.78
C ILE A 517 12.67 -39.28 8.02
N ARG A 518 12.18 -39.69 9.21
CA ARG A 518 12.86 -39.43 10.47
C ARG A 518 13.44 -40.73 11.02
N CYS A 519 14.74 -40.74 11.27
CA CYS A 519 15.47 -41.81 11.90
C CYS A 519 15.74 -41.45 13.37
N LEU A 520 15.50 -42.40 14.28
CA LEU A 520 15.85 -42.32 15.70
C LEU A 520 17.03 -43.25 15.96
N PHE A 521 18.15 -42.72 16.46
CA PHE A 521 19.38 -43.44 16.76
C PHE A 521 19.42 -43.90 18.21
N GLN A 522 20.30 -44.86 18.54
CA GLN A 522 20.42 -45.41 19.90
C GLN A 522 20.89 -44.38 20.94
N ASP A 523 21.60 -43.33 20.54
CA ASP A 523 22.00 -42.24 21.41
C ASP A 523 20.85 -41.27 21.75
N GLY A 524 19.63 -41.56 21.29
CA GLY A 524 18.44 -40.74 21.49
C GLY A 524 18.33 -39.57 20.48
N SER A 525 19.32 -39.38 19.62
CA SER A 525 19.24 -38.35 18.56
C SER A 525 18.24 -38.73 17.46
N SER A 526 17.54 -37.75 16.91
CA SER A 526 16.69 -37.97 15.74
C SER A 526 17.09 -37.06 14.57
N ARG A 527 17.02 -37.59 13.36
CA ARG A 527 17.44 -36.87 12.15
C ARG A 527 16.42 -37.07 11.05
N TRP A 528 16.14 -35.97 10.34
CA TRP A 528 15.28 -35.96 9.18
C TRP A 528 16.12 -35.99 7.89
N GLY A 529 15.61 -36.69 6.88
CA GLY A 529 16.07 -36.63 5.51
C GLY A 529 14.90 -36.45 4.55
N VAL A 530 15.16 -35.75 3.45
CA VAL A 530 14.18 -35.51 2.38
C VAL A 530 14.75 -36.04 1.07
N GLY A 531 13.92 -36.69 0.26
CA GLY A 531 14.25 -37.21 -1.06
C GLY A 531 13.20 -36.78 -2.08
N ILE A 532 13.63 -36.41 -3.28
CA ILE A 532 12.74 -35.99 -4.37
C ILE A 532 13.17 -36.70 -5.64
N ASP A 533 12.26 -37.49 -6.23
CA ASP A 533 12.52 -38.23 -7.47
C ASP A 533 11.19 -38.42 -8.24
N SER A 534 11.25 -38.77 -9.52
CA SER A 534 10.10 -39.23 -10.28
C SER A 534 9.61 -40.61 -9.88
N ASP A 535 10.49 -41.44 -9.28
CA ASP A 535 10.20 -42.72 -8.69
C ASP A 535 10.03 -42.58 -7.16
N VAL A 536 8.84 -42.91 -6.65
CA VAL A 536 8.51 -42.84 -5.22
C VAL A 536 9.46 -43.69 -4.35
N ALA A 537 9.86 -44.86 -4.84
CA ALA A 537 10.78 -45.73 -4.14
C ALA A 537 12.20 -45.11 -4.07
N ARG A 538 12.66 -44.53 -5.14
CA ARG A 538 13.94 -43.78 -5.14
C ARG A 538 13.89 -42.55 -4.23
N ALA A 539 12.81 -41.79 -4.25
CA ALA A 539 12.62 -40.66 -3.35
C ALA A 539 12.69 -41.10 -1.88
N SER A 540 12.03 -42.22 -1.54
CA SER A 540 12.02 -42.80 -0.17
C SER A 540 13.40 -43.32 0.26
N LEU A 541 14.11 -44.01 -0.62
CA LEU A 541 15.48 -44.48 -0.34
C LEU A 541 16.43 -43.31 -0.15
N GLN A 542 16.36 -42.28 -1.02
CA GLN A 542 17.21 -41.11 -0.90
C GLN A 542 16.91 -40.30 0.37
N ALA A 543 15.64 -40.21 0.79
CA ALA A 543 15.25 -39.61 2.08
C ALA A 543 15.90 -40.33 3.26
N LEU A 544 15.89 -41.67 3.23
CA LEU A 544 16.51 -42.52 4.27
C LEU A 544 18.04 -42.32 4.30
N PHE A 545 18.68 -42.33 3.14
CA PHE A 545 20.13 -42.09 3.03
C PHE A 545 20.50 -40.70 3.53
N ASN A 546 19.72 -39.68 3.18
CA ASN A 546 19.91 -38.29 3.65
C ASN A 546 19.74 -38.14 5.17
N ALA A 547 18.84 -38.90 5.79
CA ALA A 547 18.66 -38.93 7.25
C ALA A 547 19.85 -39.58 7.98
N VAL A 548 20.45 -40.63 7.40
CA VAL A 548 21.54 -41.40 8.00
C VAL A 548 22.93 -40.78 7.71
N SER A 549 23.11 -40.11 6.56
CA SER A 549 24.41 -39.59 6.09
C SER A 549 24.98 -38.43 6.92
N ARG A 550 24.28 -37.95 7.92
CA ARG A 550 24.73 -36.83 8.73
C ARG A 550 25.29 -37.28 10.08
N SER A 551 26.55 -37.07 10.25
CA SER A 551 27.26 -37.11 11.54
C SER A 551 27.13 -35.76 12.25
#